data_7243ae4b6fe74c012bbab6b65576aeca
#
_entry.id   7243ae4b6fe74c012bbab6b65576aeca
#
_cell.length_a   1.000
_cell.length_b   1.000
_cell.length_c   1.000
_cell.angle_alpha   90.00
_cell.angle_beta   90.00
_cell.angle_gamma   90.00
#
_symmetry.space_group_name_H-M   'P 1'
#
loop_
_entity.id
_entity.type
_entity.pdbx_description
1 polymer ?
#
loop_
_entity_poly.entity_id
_entity_poly.type
_entity_poly.pdbx_seq_one_letter_code
_entity_poly.pdbx_strand_id
1 'polypeptide(L)' 'MDTADKVRENRARRAVARQGYRLVKIRRRDPRAIDYGKFVLMPPRGVGRGPLTLEQVESWVER' A
#
# COMPACT_ATOMS: atom_id res chain seq x y z
N MET A 1 5.65 1.10 17.66
CA MET A 1 5.58 0.84 16.24
C MET A 1 6.92 0.33 15.73
N ASP A 2 6.91 -0.74 14.98
CA ASP A 2 8.14 -1.40 14.57
C ASP A 2 8.85 -0.66 13.45
N THR A 3 10.15 -0.45 13.64
CA THR A 3 11.00 0.14 12.61
C THR A 3 11.00 -0.73 11.35
N ALA A 4 10.93 -2.06 11.54
CA ALA A 4 10.90 -3.01 10.43
C ALA A 4 9.68 -2.79 9.53
N ASP A 5 8.51 -2.53 10.13
CA ASP A 5 7.30 -2.26 9.35
C ASP A 5 7.43 -0.99 8.52
N LYS A 6 8.05 0.03 9.09
CA LYS A 6 8.26 1.30 8.40
C LYS A 6 9.22 1.13 7.22
N VAL A 7 10.30 0.40 7.41
CA VAL A 7 11.27 0.11 6.35
C VAL A 7 10.60 -0.67 5.23
N ARG A 8 9.80 -1.66 5.58
CA ARG A 8 9.09 -2.49 4.64
C ARG A 8 8.08 -1.67 3.83
N GLU A 9 7.33 -0.80 4.51
CA GLU A 9 6.38 0.09 3.85
C GLU A 9 7.08 1.04 2.88
N ASN A 10 8.18 1.65 3.31
CA ASN A 10 8.93 2.57 2.46
C ASN A 10 9.49 1.89 1.22
N ARG A 11 9.96 0.66 1.38
CA ARG A 11 10.45 -0.14 0.25
C ARG A 11 9.33 -0.41 -0.75
N ALA A 12 8.16 -0.78 -0.25
CA ALA A 12 7.01 -1.02 -1.10
C ALA A 12 6.59 0.25 -1.85
N ARG A 13 6.60 1.39 -1.17
CA ARG A 13 6.26 2.67 -1.80
C ARG A 13 7.22 3.01 -2.94
N ARG A 14 8.51 2.78 -2.74
CA ARG A 14 9.51 3.03 -3.78
C ARG A 14 9.32 2.12 -4.98
N ALA A 15 9.05 0.84 -4.72
CA ALA A 15 8.84 -0.14 -5.78
C ALA A 15 7.58 0.20 -6.59
N VAL A 16 6.51 0.60 -5.92
CA VAL A 16 5.27 1.02 -6.56
C VAL A 16 5.51 2.26 -7.42
N ALA A 17 6.25 3.23 -6.90
CA ALA A 17 6.55 4.47 -7.61
C ALA A 17 7.36 4.21 -8.88
N ARG A 18 8.27 3.24 -8.85
CA ARG A 18 9.05 2.87 -10.03
C ARG A 18 8.18 2.39 -11.17
N GLN A 19 7.04 1.82 -10.86
CA GLN A 19 6.11 1.33 -11.87
C GLN A 19 5.08 2.39 -12.29
N GLY A 20 5.26 3.62 -11.82
CA GLY A 20 4.38 4.72 -12.16
C GLY A 20 3.10 4.78 -11.35
N TYR A 21 3.02 3.98 -10.29
CA TYR A 21 1.85 3.97 -9.41
C TYR A 21 2.13 4.76 -8.14
N ARG A 22 1.07 5.06 -7.40
CA ARG A 22 1.16 5.71 -6.09
C ARG A 22 0.55 4.78 -5.05
N LEU A 23 1.23 4.62 -3.94
CA LEU A 23 0.71 3.84 -2.81
C LEU A 23 0.13 4.79 -1.78
N VAL A 24 -1.16 4.61 -1.47
CA VAL A 24 -1.88 5.43 -0.51
C VAL A 24 -2.30 4.56 0.66
N LYS A 25 -1.95 4.97 1.87
CA LYS A 25 -2.38 4.26 3.07
C LYS A 25 -3.78 4.74 3.48
N ILE A 26 -4.68 3.80 3.68
CA ILE A 26 -6.02 4.11 4.13
C ILE A 26 -5.95 4.48 5.61
N ARG A 27 -6.39 5.69 5.94
CA ARG A 27 -6.37 6.20 7.30
C ARG A 27 -7.78 6.13 7.88
N ARG A 28 -8.07 5.06 8.61
CA ARG A 28 -9.30 4.94 9.36
C ARG A 28 -8.99 5.06 10.84
N ARG A 29 -9.87 5.74 11.57
CA ARG A 29 -9.71 5.88 13.02
C ARG A 29 -10.18 4.65 13.75
N ASP A 30 -11.13 3.94 13.17
CA ASP A 30 -11.70 2.74 13.77
C ASP A 30 -10.88 1.52 13.39
N PRO A 31 -10.17 0.89 14.36
CA PRO A 31 -9.40 -0.32 14.06
C PRO A 31 -10.27 -1.51 13.67
N ARG A 32 -11.58 -1.42 13.84
CA ARG A 32 -12.52 -2.47 13.42
C ARG A 32 -12.89 -2.36 11.95
N ALA A 33 -12.55 -1.26 11.30
CA ALA A 33 -12.84 -1.10 9.89
C ALA A 33 -12.08 -2.14 9.07
N ILE A 34 -12.74 -2.69 8.06
CA ILE A 34 -12.18 -3.75 7.22
C ILE A 34 -10.88 -3.29 6.54
N ASP A 35 -10.83 -2.03 6.17
CA ASP A 35 -9.70 -1.46 5.44
C ASP A 35 -8.68 -0.76 6.35
N TYR A 36 -8.79 -0.95 7.67
CA TYR A 36 -7.86 -0.36 8.61
C TYR A 36 -6.43 -0.87 8.36
N GLY A 37 -5.50 0.07 8.19
CA GLY A 37 -4.11 -0.28 7.97
C GLY A 37 -3.78 -0.85 6.60
N LYS A 38 -4.74 -0.85 5.68
CA LYS A 38 -4.52 -1.34 4.31
C LYS A 38 -4.14 -0.21 3.37
N PHE A 39 -3.82 -0.56 2.15
CA PHE A 39 -3.32 0.37 1.16
C PHE A 39 -4.14 0.34 -0.11
N VAL A 40 -4.03 1.40 -0.89
CA VAL A 40 -4.64 1.49 -2.22
C VAL A 40 -3.54 1.78 -3.23
N LEU A 41 -3.53 1.02 -4.32
CA LEU A 41 -2.63 1.27 -5.44
C LEU A 41 -3.34 2.19 -6.44
N MET A 42 -2.79 3.39 -6.59
CA MET A 42 -3.35 4.39 -7.50
C MET A 42 -2.53 4.41 -8.79
N PRO A 43 -3.11 3.98 -9.92
CA PRO A 43 -2.40 4.07 -11.19
C PRO A 43 -2.34 5.51 -11.69
N PRO A 44 -1.46 5.82 -12.67
CA PRO A 44 -1.40 7.16 -13.25
C PRO A 44 -2.71 7.53 -13.96
N ARG A 45 -3.44 6.53 -14.41
CA ARG A 45 -4.77 6.71 -15.01
C ARG A 45 -5.68 5.57 -14.56
N GLY A 46 -6.94 5.88 -14.33
CA GLY A 46 -7.93 4.89 -13.97
C GLY A 46 -8.22 4.85 -12.48
N VAL A 47 -8.85 3.77 -12.07
CA VAL A 47 -9.34 3.61 -10.69
C VAL A 47 -8.32 2.87 -9.85
N GLY A 48 -8.16 3.32 -8.60
CA GLY A 48 -7.27 2.68 -7.67
C GLY A 48 -7.70 1.27 -7.31
N ARG A 49 -6.73 0.44 -6.92
CA ARG A 49 -6.97 -0.94 -6.46
C ARG A 49 -6.79 -1.02 -4.96
N GLY A 50 -7.72 -1.64 -4.30
CA GLY A 50 -7.66 -1.82 -2.86
C GLY A 50 -9.00 -2.17 -2.28
N PRO A 51 -9.06 -2.38 -0.98
CA PRO A 51 -7.92 -2.28 -0.04
C PRO A 51 -7.00 -3.49 -0.14
N LEU A 52 -5.69 -3.26 -0.01
CA LEU A 52 -4.67 -4.29 -0.10
C LEU A 52 -3.82 -4.30 1.17
N THR A 53 -3.39 -5.50 1.57
CA THR A 53 -2.40 -5.61 2.65
C THR A 53 -1.02 -5.28 2.11
N LEU A 54 -0.08 -5.02 3.02
CA LEU A 54 1.29 -4.76 2.59
C LEU A 54 1.88 -5.96 1.83
N GLU A 55 1.56 -7.17 2.27
CA GLU A 55 1.99 -8.39 1.59
C GLU A 55 1.46 -8.46 0.16
N GLN A 56 0.21 -8.09 -0.03
CA GLN A 56 -0.38 -8.06 -1.36
C GLN A 56 0.28 -7.02 -2.26
N VAL A 57 0.61 -5.87 -1.70
CA VAL A 57 1.34 -4.83 -2.43
C VAL A 57 2.71 -5.34 -2.85
N GLU A 58 3.43 -5.97 -1.92
CA GLU A 58 4.76 -6.52 -2.20
C GLU A 58 4.69 -7.59 -3.28
N SER A 59 3.70 -8.46 -3.22
CA SER A 59 3.50 -9.49 -4.23
C SER A 59 3.22 -8.88 -5.60
N TRP A 60 2.46 -7.80 -5.62
CA TRP A 60 2.14 -7.11 -6.87
C TRP A 60 3.40 -6.50 -7.52
N VAL A 61 4.27 -5.89 -6.73
CA VAL A 61 5.48 -5.24 -7.28
C VAL A 61 6.54 -6.24 -7.73
N GLU A 62 6.48 -7.46 -7.23
CA GLU A 62 7.44 -8.52 -7.60
C GLU A 62 7.12 -9.18 -8.94
N ARG A 63 6.00 -8.87 -9.54
CA ARG A 63 5.59 -9.47 -10.81
C ARG A 63 6.38 -8.97 -12.00
#